data_88fc3048d035b08d0597be439c870161
#
_entry.id   88fc3048d035b08d0597be439c870161
#
_cell.length_a   1.000
_cell.length_b   1.000
_cell.length_c   1.000
_cell.angle_alpha   90.00
_cell.angle_beta   90.00
_cell.angle_gamma   90.00
#
_symmetry.space_group_name_H-M   'P 1'
#
loop_
_entity.id
_entity.type
_entity.pdbx_description
1 polymer ?
#
loop_
_entity_poly.entity_id
_entity_poly.type
_entity_poly.pdbx_seq_one_letter_code
_entity_poly.pdbx_strand_id
1 'polypeptide(L)'
;MLAAKTVVPVLGVPIAATALQGMDALLSIVQMPKGIPVGTLAIGAAGAANAGLLAVAILATTDAELQTKLLAWRAARSEEVLAQGLSEEVPA
;
A
#
# COMPACT_ATOMS: atom_id res chain seq x y z
N MET A 1 19.73 7.41 -0.70
CA MET A 1 18.37 6.87 -0.66
C MET A 1 18.35 5.46 -0.10
N LEU A 2 17.36 5.13 0.71
CA LEU A 2 17.28 3.83 1.38
C LEU A 2 17.28 2.65 0.41
N ALA A 3 16.49 2.72 -0.65
CA ALA A 3 16.35 1.62 -1.62
C ALA A 3 17.68 1.25 -2.29
N ALA A 4 18.59 2.20 -2.45
CA ALA A 4 19.91 1.96 -3.04
C ALA A 4 20.87 1.24 -2.08
N LYS A 5 20.54 1.16 -0.80
CA LYS A 5 21.41 0.63 0.27
C LYS A 5 20.94 -0.68 0.85
N THR A 6 19.88 -1.28 0.31
CA THR A 6 19.31 -2.51 0.82
C THR A 6 18.75 -3.37 -0.31
N VAL A 7 18.72 -4.69 -0.10
CA VAL A 7 18.03 -5.62 -0.99
C VAL A 7 16.63 -5.97 -0.48
N VAL A 8 16.28 -5.50 0.70
CA VAL A 8 14.93 -5.67 1.24
C VAL A 8 13.95 -4.83 0.42
N PRO A 9 12.73 -5.33 0.15
CA PRO A 9 11.74 -4.53 -0.55
C PRO A 9 11.46 -3.20 0.15
N VAL A 10 11.47 -2.10 -0.62
CA VAL A 10 11.20 -0.75 -0.12
C VAL A 10 9.89 -0.27 -0.73
N LEU A 11 8.98 0.22 0.11
CA LEU A 11 7.69 0.75 -0.29
C LEU A 11 7.66 2.25 -0.01
N GLY A 12 7.22 3.03 -0.99
CA GLY A 12 7.15 4.47 -0.88
C GLY A 12 5.71 4.98 -0.84
N VAL A 13 5.43 5.89 0.07
CA VAL A 13 4.12 6.54 0.21
C VAL A 13 4.30 8.04 0.04
N PRO A 14 3.84 8.64 -1.07
CA PRO A 14 3.91 10.09 -1.22
C PRO A 14 2.99 10.80 -0.22
N ILE A 15 3.49 11.90 0.35
CA ILE A 15 2.72 12.67 1.33
C ILE A 15 2.32 14.00 0.70
N ALA A 16 1.07 14.41 0.89
CA ALA A 16 0.52 15.65 0.36
C ALA A 16 0.92 16.85 1.24
N ALA A 17 2.23 17.13 1.33
CA ALA A 17 2.77 18.18 2.20
C ALA A 17 3.05 19.49 1.48
N THR A 18 2.83 19.56 0.17
CA THR A 18 3.13 20.74 -0.65
C THR A 18 1.90 21.20 -1.42
N ALA A 19 2.05 22.34 -2.12
CA ALA A 19 1.00 22.88 -2.99
C ALA A 19 0.63 21.95 -4.15
N LEU A 20 1.50 21.00 -4.51
CA LEU A 20 1.25 20.00 -5.55
C LEU A 20 0.50 18.75 -5.01
N GLN A 21 0.09 18.76 -3.74
CA GLN A 21 -0.69 17.70 -3.09
C GLN A 21 -0.06 16.30 -3.22
N GLY A 22 1.26 16.24 -3.07
CA GLY A 22 2.00 14.98 -3.12
C GLY A 22 2.48 14.56 -4.50
N MET A 23 2.15 15.30 -5.56
CA MET A 23 2.58 14.95 -6.92
C MET A 23 4.09 15.02 -7.09
N ASP A 24 4.74 16.00 -6.48
CA ASP A 24 6.19 16.12 -6.47
C ASP A 24 6.85 14.94 -5.74
N ALA A 25 6.30 14.54 -4.60
CA ALA A 25 6.77 13.38 -3.85
C ALA A 25 6.55 12.09 -4.65
N LEU A 26 5.40 11.94 -5.32
CA LEU A 26 5.10 10.79 -6.17
C LEU A 26 6.11 10.68 -7.31
N LEU A 27 6.38 11.76 -8.02
CA LEU A 27 7.34 11.76 -9.13
C LEU A 27 8.75 11.40 -8.66
N SER A 28 9.11 11.86 -7.47
CA SER A 28 10.40 11.56 -6.86
C SER A 28 10.60 10.07 -6.58
N ILE A 29 9.52 9.38 -6.17
CA ILE A 29 9.53 7.95 -5.85
C ILE A 29 9.44 7.09 -7.12
N VAL A 30 8.58 7.46 -8.05
CA VAL A 30 8.29 6.68 -9.26
C VAL A 30 9.46 6.67 -10.24
N GLN A 31 10.19 7.78 -10.35
CA GLN A 31 11.29 7.93 -11.30
C GLN A 31 12.62 7.45 -10.74
N MET A 32 12.64 6.24 -10.20
CA MET A 32 13.88 5.64 -9.73
C MET A 32 14.72 5.10 -10.88
N PRO A 33 16.06 5.16 -10.78
CA PRO A 33 16.92 4.62 -11.82
C PRO A 33 16.78 3.10 -11.93
N LYS A 34 17.08 2.59 -13.12
CA LYS A 34 17.06 1.14 -13.37
C LYS A 34 17.98 0.42 -12.38
N GLY A 35 17.44 -0.61 -11.75
CA GLY A 35 18.18 -1.41 -10.79
C GLY A 35 17.91 -1.05 -9.33
N ILE A 36 17.19 0.04 -9.08
CA ILE A 36 16.81 0.48 -7.72
C ILE A 36 15.27 0.64 -7.67
N PRO A 37 14.53 -0.48 -7.55
CA PRO A 37 13.06 -0.41 -7.55
C PRO A 37 12.50 0.02 -6.20
N VAL A 38 11.46 0.84 -6.25
CA VAL A 38 10.66 1.21 -5.08
C VAL A 38 9.20 0.97 -5.42
N GLY A 39 8.51 0.16 -4.62
CA GLY A 39 7.07 -0.04 -4.76
C GLY A 39 6.34 1.23 -4.31
N THR A 40 5.59 1.85 -5.21
CA THR A 40 4.93 3.13 -4.94
C THR A 40 3.44 2.93 -4.71
N LEU A 41 2.93 3.46 -3.60
CA LEU A 41 1.52 3.37 -3.21
C LEU A 41 0.82 4.71 -3.43
N ALA A 42 -0.47 4.77 -3.14
CA ALA A 42 -1.26 5.98 -3.28
C ALA A 42 -0.77 7.11 -2.37
N ILE A 43 -1.08 8.33 -2.72
CA ILE A 43 -0.72 9.51 -1.94
C ILE A 43 -1.54 9.53 -0.65
N GLY A 44 -0.88 9.74 0.48
CA GLY A 44 -1.52 10.01 1.76
C GLY A 44 -1.91 8.75 2.55
N ALA A 45 -2.97 8.86 3.35
CA ALA A 45 -3.36 7.84 4.33
C ALA A 45 -3.73 6.49 3.71
N ALA A 46 -4.44 6.50 2.58
CA ALA A 46 -4.79 5.26 1.87
C ALA A 46 -3.55 4.52 1.40
N GLY A 47 -2.56 5.25 0.89
CA GLY A 47 -1.27 4.67 0.49
C GLY A 47 -0.51 4.09 1.66
N ALA A 48 -0.52 4.77 2.81
CA ALA A 48 0.13 4.28 4.02
C ALA A 48 -0.49 2.96 4.51
N ALA A 49 -1.82 2.87 4.54
CA ALA A 49 -2.54 1.65 4.90
C ALA A 49 -2.21 0.51 3.94
N ASN A 50 -2.24 0.78 2.64
CA ASN A 50 -1.93 -0.22 1.62
C ASN A 50 -0.46 -0.64 1.64
N ALA A 51 0.45 0.26 1.98
CA ALA A 51 1.86 -0.08 2.16
C ALA A 51 2.04 -1.09 3.29
N GLY A 52 1.35 -0.89 4.42
CA GLY A 52 1.36 -1.85 5.53
C GLY A 52 0.80 -3.21 5.12
N LEU A 53 -0.32 -3.22 4.40
CA LEU A 53 -0.93 -4.46 3.90
C LEU A 53 -0.05 -5.19 2.89
N LEU A 54 0.60 -4.44 1.99
CA LEU A 54 1.50 -5.04 1.01
C LEU A 54 2.75 -5.61 1.69
N ALA A 55 3.28 -4.93 2.70
CA ALA A 55 4.40 -5.44 3.48
C ALA A 55 4.04 -6.76 4.17
N VAL A 56 2.85 -6.85 4.77
CA VAL A 56 2.35 -8.10 5.37
C VAL A 56 2.20 -9.18 4.30
N ALA A 57 1.66 -8.85 3.12
CA ALA A 57 1.51 -9.81 2.03
C ALA A 57 2.87 -10.36 1.57
N ILE A 58 3.90 -9.52 1.49
CA ILE A 58 5.25 -9.95 1.14
C ILE A 58 5.81 -10.91 2.19
N LEU A 59 5.67 -10.59 3.48
CA LEU A 59 6.11 -11.45 4.57
C LEU A 59 5.32 -12.75 4.62
N ALA A 60 4.04 -12.70 4.28
CA ALA A 60 3.16 -13.87 4.29
C ALA A 60 3.49 -14.90 3.20
N THR A 61 4.30 -14.55 2.21
CA THR A 61 4.74 -15.52 1.19
C THR A 61 5.52 -16.69 1.79
N THR A 62 6.15 -16.48 2.94
CA THR A 62 6.93 -17.50 3.65
C THR A 62 6.49 -17.71 5.10
N ASP A 63 5.33 -17.18 5.48
CA ASP A 63 4.81 -17.27 6.85
C ASP A 63 3.32 -17.62 6.81
N ALA A 64 3.01 -18.88 7.09
CA ALA A 64 1.64 -19.40 7.02
C ALA A 64 0.71 -18.76 8.06
N GLU A 65 1.22 -18.39 9.23
CA GLU A 65 0.44 -17.71 10.26
C GLU A 65 0.01 -16.32 9.82
N LEU A 66 0.92 -15.53 9.24
CA LEU A 66 0.60 -14.22 8.66
C LEU A 66 -0.38 -14.35 7.50
N GLN A 67 -0.23 -15.37 6.66
CA GLN A 67 -1.14 -15.62 5.55
C GLN A 67 -2.57 -15.84 6.06
N THR A 68 -2.72 -16.64 7.10
CA THR A 68 -4.03 -16.89 7.72
C THR A 68 -4.63 -15.60 8.28
N LYS A 69 -3.84 -14.79 8.97
CA LYS A 69 -4.30 -13.51 9.52
C LYS A 69 -4.70 -12.53 8.43
N LEU A 70 -3.95 -12.46 7.34
CA LEU A 70 -4.25 -11.60 6.21
C LEU A 70 -5.55 -12.01 5.52
N LEU A 71 -5.74 -13.32 5.31
CA LEU A 71 -6.98 -13.85 4.73
C LEU A 71 -8.20 -13.52 5.60
N ALA A 72 -8.06 -13.66 6.92
CA ALA A 72 -9.13 -13.32 7.86
C ALA A 72 -9.45 -11.82 7.82
N TRP A 73 -8.44 -10.97 7.75
CA TRP A 73 -8.62 -9.51 7.66
C TRP A 73 -9.36 -9.14 6.36
N ARG A 74 -8.95 -9.74 5.23
CA ARG A 74 -9.60 -9.49 3.93
C ARG A 74 -11.06 -9.95 3.92
N ALA A 75 -11.36 -11.10 4.53
CA ALA A 75 -12.72 -11.59 4.64
C ALA A 75 -13.60 -10.64 5.45
N ALA A 76 -13.11 -10.17 6.59
CA ALA A 76 -13.82 -9.19 7.42
C ALA A 76 -14.04 -7.88 6.66
N ARG A 77 -13.06 -7.41 5.92
CA ARG A 77 -13.17 -6.20 5.11
C ARG A 77 -14.21 -6.34 4.00
N SER A 78 -14.25 -7.49 3.33
CA SER A 78 -15.26 -7.79 2.32
C SER A 78 -16.67 -7.77 2.89
N GLU A 79 -16.87 -8.34 4.08
CA GLU A 79 -18.16 -8.33 4.78
C GLU A 79 -18.59 -6.89 5.12
N GLU A 80 -17.68 -6.05 5.59
CA GLU A 80 -17.96 -4.64 5.85
C GLU A 80 -18.42 -3.92 4.60
N VAL A 81 -17.71 -4.11 3.49
CA VAL A 81 -18.05 -3.46 2.22
C VAL A 81 -19.40 -3.92 1.70
N LEU A 82 -19.69 -5.21 1.79
CA LEU A 82 -20.99 -5.76 1.39
C LEU A 82 -22.12 -5.23 2.28
N ALA A 83 -21.91 -5.15 3.58
CA ALA A 83 -22.89 -4.60 4.51
C ALA A 83 -23.18 -3.12 4.20
N GLN A 84 -22.16 -2.32 3.91
CA GLN A 84 -22.31 -0.93 3.48
C GLN A 84 -23.04 -0.82 2.14
N GLY A 85 -22.71 -1.69 1.19
CA GLY A 85 -23.35 -1.74 -0.11
C GLY A 85 -24.83 -2.11 -0.06
N LEU A 86 -25.24 -2.89 0.94
CA LEU A 86 -26.65 -3.24 1.15
C LEU A 86 -27.43 -2.13 1.86
N SER A 87 -26.76 -1.31 2.66
CA SER A 87 -27.39 -0.24 3.42
C SER A 87 -27.36 1.12 2.72
N GLU A 88 -26.48 1.30 1.76
CA GLU A 88 -26.30 2.54 0.98
C GLU A 88 -26.22 2.19 -0.50
N GLU A 89 -26.88 3.00 -1.36
CA GLU A 89 -26.63 2.89 -2.80
C GLU A 89 -25.22 3.37 -3.09
N VAL A 90 -24.36 2.42 -3.42
CA VAL A 90 -22.99 2.74 -3.83
C VAL A 90 -22.99 3.02 -5.32
N PRO A 91 -22.63 4.24 -5.74
CA PRO A 91 -22.52 4.53 -7.17
C PRO A 91 -21.46 3.62 -7.80
N ALA A 92 -21.80 3.09 -8.93
CA ALA A 92 -20.93 2.17 -9.67
C ALA A 92 -19.60 2.83 -10.06
#